data_029f8da8e15359fe6dcc917ac4c7c8cc
#
_entry.id   029f8da8e15359fe6dcc917ac4c7c8cc
#
_cell.length_a   1.000
_cell.length_b   1.000
_cell.length_c   1.000
_cell.angle_alpha   90.00
_cell.angle_beta   90.00
_cell.angle_gamma   90.00
#
_symmetry.space_group_name_H-M   'P 1'
#
loop_
_entity.id
_entity.type
_entity.pdbx_description
1 polymer ?
#
loop_
_entity_poly.entity_id
_entity_poly.type
_entity_poly.pdbx_seq_one_letter_code
_entity_poly.pdbx_strand_id
1 'polypeptide(L)'
;MTEYFEIGDRDGAARRGTLRLTDAVSTPAAVDDIVVDAGSRWHEPQSVPDGDESTLTVLPHRALPPGTEPPVEEAFAVDYPDVEYPSAAVVSPGTAEDYGADAYVLSNAGGYAGHAEAFVEAVLSIRRAIPDDTALYCPAVATPANVATLMYAGVDLVDEKRARARGHEGFYLTADGEAFLEDLEELPCPCQACRGSIDAFDRTDCAEHNANALRAELARVRGRITEGRLRDYIEGQARHEAWLTATFRRLDQEYGYIEERTPVFRRNELLAATDDSLRRPEIQRFADRV
;
A
#
# COMPACT_ATOMS: atom_id res chain seq x y z
N MET A 1 -20.99 0.29 6.24
CA MET A 1 -20.32 -1.04 6.13
C MET A 1 -20.28 -1.37 4.65
N THR A 2 -19.09 -1.44 4.06
CA THR A 2 -18.98 -1.75 2.63
C THR A 2 -19.37 -3.19 2.35
N GLU A 3 -20.00 -3.44 1.19
CA GLU A 3 -20.34 -4.79 0.72
C GLU A 3 -19.15 -5.46 0.01
N TYR A 4 -18.21 -4.66 -0.49
CA TYR A 4 -17.16 -5.10 -1.42
C TYR A 4 -15.79 -5.31 -0.79
N PHE A 5 -15.58 -4.99 0.50
CA PHE A 5 -14.32 -5.26 1.17
C PHE A 5 -14.52 -5.97 2.51
N GLU A 6 -13.91 -7.15 2.67
CA GLU A 6 -13.96 -7.95 3.88
C GLU A 6 -12.57 -8.17 4.46
N ILE A 7 -12.42 -7.99 5.78
CA ILE A 7 -11.16 -8.19 6.50
C ILE A 7 -11.21 -9.54 7.23
N GLY A 8 -10.20 -10.38 6.98
CA GLY A 8 -10.02 -11.67 7.65
C GLY A 8 -9.01 -11.61 8.79
N ASP A 9 -7.73 -11.39 8.48
CA ASP A 9 -6.62 -11.38 9.45
C ASP A 9 -6.01 -9.98 9.60
N ARG A 10 -5.39 -9.72 10.77
CA ARG A 10 -4.65 -8.47 11.06
C ARG A 10 -3.30 -8.77 11.74
N ASP A 11 -2.30 -7.94 11.43
CA ASP A 11 -1.03 -7.86 12.18
C ASP A 11 -0.62 -6.37 12.28
N GLY A 12 -0.86 -5.74 13.43
CA GLY A 12 -0.84 -4.29 13.57
C GLY A 12 -1.91 -3.65 12.67
N ALA A 13 -1.55 -2.59 11.96
CA ALA A 13 -2.46 -1.94 11.02
C ALA A 13 -2.57 -2.68 9.67
N ALA A 14 -1.68 -3.63 9.39
CA ALA A 14 -1.77 -4.46 8.20
C ALA A 14 -2.96 -5.40 8.25
N ARG A 15 -3.65 -5.55 7.13
CA ARG A 15 -4.86 -6.35 6.99
C ARG A 15 -4.75 -7.31 5.82
N ARG A 16 -5.18 -8.54 6.04
CA ARG A 16 -5.48 -9.48 4.96
C ARG A 16 -6.98 -9.61 4.83
N GLY A 17 -7.48 -9.47 3.63
CA GLY A 17 -8.89 -9.48 3.35
C GLY A 17 -9.21 -9.93 1.94
N THR A 18 -10.42 -9.61 1.51
CA THR A 18 -10.92 -9.90 0.16
C THR A 18 -11.66 -8.69 -0.39
N LEU A 19 -11.26 -8.24 -1.55
CA LEU A 19 -12.06 -7.33 -2.36
C LEU A 19 -13.05 -8.19 -3.15
N ARG A 20 -14.33 -8.02 -2.86
CA ARG A 20 -15.43 -8.85 -3.38
C ARG A 20 -15.93 -8.30 -4.71
N LEU A 21 -15.15 -8.50 -5.76
CA LEU A 21 -15.58 -8.30 -7.13
C LEU A 21 -16.15 -9.61 -7.68
N THR A 22 -16.63 -9.60 -8.91
CA THR A 22 -17.05 -10.83 -9.63
C THR A 22 -15.99 -11.93 -9.51
N ASP A 23 -14.72 -11.56 -9.72
CA ASP A 23 -13.55 -12.38 -9.38
C ASP A 23 -12.93 -11.84 -8.10
N ALA A 24 -13.14 -12.54 -7.00
CA ALA A 24 -12.68 -12.11 -5.68
C ALA A 24 -11.15 -12.00 -5.60
N VAL A 25 -10.65 -10.87 -5.09
CA VAL A 25 -9.21 -10.56 -5.01
C VAL A 25 -8.73 -10.58 -3.55
N SER A 26 -7.78 -11.46 -3.25
CA SER A 26 -7.14 -11.49 -1.93
C SER A 26 -6.21 -10.30 -1.71
N THR A 27 -6.46 -9.51 -0.68
CA THR A 27 -5.65 -8.34 -0.31
C THR A 27 -4.64 -8.66 0.80
N PRO A 28 -3.52 -7.94 0.91
CA PRO A 28 -3.03 -6.87 0.02
C PRO A 28 -2.78 -7.31 -1.43
N ALA A 29 -3.05 -6.44 -2.40
CA ALA A 29 -2.98 -6.76 -3.82
C ALA A 29 -2.44 -5.60 -4.67
N ALA A 30 -1.84 -5.94 -5.83
CA ALA A 30 -1.71 -5.04 -6.96
C ALA A 30 -2.99 -5.12 -7.80
N VAL A 31 -3.54 -3.97 -8.16
CA VAL A 31 -4.92 -3.87 -8.70
C VAL A 31 -4.98 -3.30 -10.12
N ASP A 32 -3.87 -3.35 -10.85
CA ASP A 32 -3.75 -2.76 -12.20
C ASP A 32 -4.82 -3.23 -13.18
N ASP A 33 -5.19 -4.50 -13.09
CA ASP A 33 -6.13 -5.14 -14.02
C ASP A 33 -7.60 -5.00 -13.61
N ILE A 34 -7.87 -4.51 -12.39
CA ILE A 34 -9.23 -4.49 -11.80
C ILE A 34 -9.68 -3.08 -11.38
N VAL A 35 -8.84 -2.07 -11.54
CA VAL A 35 -9.18 -0.67 -11.25
C VAL A 35 -9.45 0.08 -12.55
N VAL A 36 -10.60 0.73 -12.62
CA VAL A 36 -10.96 1.67 -13.69
C VAL A 36 -11.01 3.08 -13.11
N ASP A 37 -10.13 3.95 -13.58
CA ASP A 37 -10.09 5.35 -13.15
C ASP A 37 -10.94 6.21 -14.08
N ALA A 38 -12.01 6.80 -13.55
CA ALA A 38 -12.91 7.69 -14.28
C ALA A 38 -12.25 9.05 -14.63
N GLY A 39 -11.09 9.33 -14.07
CA GLY A 39 -10.26 10.47 -14.43
C GLY A 39 -10.51 11.75 -13.65
N SER A 40 -9.73 12.76 -13.97
CA SER A 40 -9.65 14.03 -13.24
C SER A 40 -10.72 15.04 -13.67
N ARG A 41 -11.32 15.75 -12.71
CA ARG A 41 -12.30 16.84 -12.92
C ARG A 41 -11.66 18.24 -13.03
N TRP A 42 -10.37 18.34 -13.28
CA TRP A 42 -9.71 19.65 -13.34
C TRP A 42 -10.12 20.52 -14.54
N HIS A 43 -10.46 19.88 -15.66
CA HIS A 43 -10.72 20.60 -16.91
C HIS A 43 -12.22 20.68 -17.26
N GLU A 44 -12.96 19.60 -17.01
CA GLU A 44 -14.39 19.49 -17.34
C GLU A 44 -15.14 18.72 -16.26
N PRO A 45 -16.44 19.02 -16.02
CA PRO A 45 -17.29 18.17 -15.20
C PRO A 45 -17.41 16.79 -15.87
N GLN A 46 -16.90 15.77 -15.23
CA GLN A 46 -17.08 14.39 -15.72
C GLN A 46 -18.37 13.80 -15.17
N SER A 47 -19.08 13.07 -16.02
CA SER A 47 -20.22 12.26 -15.56
C SER A 47 -19.71 11.08 -14.76
N VAL A 48 -20.47 10.66 -13.77
CA VAL A 48 -20.23 9.39 -13.08
C VAL A 48 -20.36 8.26 -14.10
N PRO A 49 -19.33 7.39 -14.26
CA PRO A 49 -19.40 6.31 -15.23
C PRO A 49 -20.41 5.24 -14.78
N ASP A 50 -20.91 4.48 -15.74
CA ASP A 50 -21.57 3.21 -15.47
C ASP A 50 -20.49 2.21 -15.03
N GLY A 51 -20.59 1.70 -13.80
CA GLY A 51 -19.71 0.67 -13.26
C GLY A 51 -20.40 -0.68 -13.18
N ASP A 52 -19.63 -1.72 -12.91
CA ASP A 52 -20.12 -3.07 -12.66
C ASP A 52 -19.34 -3.75 -11.52
N GLU A 53 -19.79 -4.92 -11.09
CA GLU A 53 -19.16 -5.66 -9.99
C GLU A 53 -17.82 -6.33 -10.38
N SER A 54 -17.35 -6.21 -11.62
CA SER A 54 -16.08 -6.82 -12.05
C SER A 54 -14.86 -5.96 -11.76
N THR A 55 -15.07 -4.64 -11.55
CA THR A 55 -14.01 -3.67 -11.38
C THR A 55 -14.27 -2.72 -10.21
N LEU A 56 -13.19 -2.23 -9.58
CA LEU A 56 -13.25 -1.12 -8.65
C LEU A 56 -13.14 0.20 -9.43
N THR A 57 -14.21 0.98 -9.42
CA THR A 57 -14.28 2.24 -10.17
C THR A 57 -13.81 3.40 -9.29
N VAL A 58 -12.69 4.03 -9.64
CA VAL A 58 -12.27 5.30 -9.04
C VAL A 58 -13.15 6.41 -9.62
N LEU A 59 -13.95 7.05 -8.76
CA LEU A 59 -14.92 8.07 -9.17
C LEU A 59 -14.22 9.35 -9.68
N PRO A 60 -14.90 10.16 -10.51
CA PRO A 60 -14.34 11.41 -11.02
C PRO A 60 -13.86 12.33 -9.90
N HIS A 61 -12.58 12.72 -9.91
CA HIS A 61 -11.91 13.30 -8.76
C HIS A 61 -11.05 14.54 -9.11
N ARG A 62 -10.53 15.21 -8.08
CA ARG A 62 -9.47 16.21 -8.17
C ARG A 62 -8.31 15.78 -7.30
N ALA A 63 -7.27 15.23 -7.92
CA ALA A 63 -6.04 14.87 -7.22
C ALA A 63 -5.21 16.13 -6.95
N LEU A 64 -4.86 16.36 -5.68
CA LEU A 64 -4.03 17.47 -5.24
C LEU A 64 -2.61 16.99 -4.92
N PRO A 65 -1.55 17.77 -5.20
CA PRO A 65 -0.18 17.41 -4.83
C PRO A 65 -0.02 17.24 -3.32
N PRO A 66 0.94 16.37 -2.87
CA PRO A 66 1.32 16.33 -1.47
C PRO A 66 1.78 17.69 -0.94
N GLY A 67 1.38 18.03 0.28
CA GLY A 67 1.72 19.31 0.91
C GLY A 67 0.88 20.49 0.44
N THR A 68 -0.25 20.25 -0.25
CA THR A 68 -1.25 21.28 -0.50
C THR A 68 -1.80 21.80 0.82
N GLU A 69 -1.92 23.13 0.95
CA GLU A 69 -2.43 23.78 2.16
C GLU A 69 -3.92 23.45 2.38
N PRO A 70 -4.37 23.17 3.63
CA PRO A 70 -5.75 22.77 3.92
C PRO A 70 -6.85 23.67 3.33
N PRO A 71 -6.75 25.01 3.33
CA PRO A 71 -7.77 25.85 2.70
C PRO A 71 -7.91 25.64 1.18
N VAL A 72 -6.84 25.21 0.52
CA VAL A 72 -6.86 24.87 -0.91
C VAL A 72 -7.49 23.49 -1.11
N GLU A 73 -7.16 22.53 -0.26
CA GLU A 73 -7.79 21.20 -0.28
C GLU A 73 -9.30 21.32 -0.11
N GLU A 74 -9.78 22.05 0.90
CA GLU A 74 -11.21 22.31 1.14
C GLU A 74 -11.89 23.00 -0.05
N ALA A 75 -11.25 24.01 -0.66
CA ALA A 75 -11.82 24.74 -1.80
C ALA A 75 -11.99 23.88 -3.07
N PHE A 76 -11.23 22.79 -3.18
CA PHE A 76 -11.25 21.87 -4.32
C PHE A 76 -11.79 20.49 -3.98
N ALA A 77 -12.32 20.30 -2.79
CA ALA A 77 -13.00 19.07 -2.40
C ALA A 77 -14.10 18.69 -3.40
N VAL A 78 -14.33 17.41 -3.55
CA VAL A 78 -15.31 16.85 -4.49
C VAL A 78 -16.33 16.06 -3.69
N ASP A 79 -17.60 16.36 -3.89
CA ASP A 79 -18.68 15.51 -3.41
C ASP A 79 -18.75 14.26 -4.31
N TYR A 80 -18.74 13.09 -3.69
CA TYR A 80 -18.87 11.81 -4.38
C TYR A 80 -20.31 11.34 -4.33
N PRO A 81 -20.89 10.89 -5.47
CA PRO A 81 -22.22 10.31 -5.48
C PRO A 81 -22.23 8.92 -4.85
N ASP A 82 -23.34 8.55 -4.26
CA ASP A 82 -23.64 7.17 -3.90
C ASP A 82 -23.90 6.35 -5.17
N VAL A 83 -23.25 5.20 -5.30
CA VAL A 83 -23.33 4.30 -6.47
C VAL A 83 -23.52 2.85 -6.01
N GLU A 84 -24.19 2.04 -6.84
CA GLU A 84 -24.54 0.64 -6.52
C GLU A 84 -23.49 -0.37 -7.05
N TYR A 85 -22.24 0.04 -7.27
CA TYR A 85 -21.13 -0.80 -7.73
C TYR A 85 -19.86 -0.48 -6.97
N PRO A 86 -18.83 -1.38 -6.98
CA PRO A 86 -17.58 -1.16 -6.24
C PRO A 86 -16.93 0.17 -6.61
N SER A 87 -16.80 1.07 -5.66
CA SER A 87 -16.35 2.42 -5.90
C SER A 87 -15.20 2.85 -4.99
N ALA A 88 -14.40 3.81 -5.48
CA ALA A 88 -13.32 4.41 -4.71
C ALA A 88 -13.34 5.94 -4.84
N ALA A 89 -13.22 6.62 -3.68
CA ALA A 89 -13.09 8.07 -3.59
C ALA A 89 -11.61 8.47 -3.45
N VAL A 90 -11.17 9.47 -4.22
CA VAL A 90 -9.81 10.03 -4.11
C VAL A 90 -9.78 11.09 -3.03
N VAL A 91 -8.93 10.92 -2.03
CA VAL A 91 -8.82 11.80 -0.87
C VAL A 91 -7.39 12.23 -0.60
N SER A 92 -7.23 13.40 0.01
CA SER A 92 -6.00 13.86 0.64
C SER A 92 -6.15 13.83 2.16
N PRO A 93 -5.09 14.06 2.95
CA PRO A 93 -5.20 14.17 4.40
C PRO A 93 -6.25 15.17 4.89
N GLY A 94 -6.43 16.29 4.16
CA GLY A 94 -7.37 17.35 4.54
C GLY A 94 -8.79 17.17 4.00
N THR A 95 -9.01 16.24 3.04
CA THR A 95 -10.33 15.97 2.45
C THR A 95 -10.86 14.57 2.78
N ALA A 96 -10.15 13.81 3.61
CA ALA A 96 -10.57 12.46 3.97
C ALA A 96 -11.74 12.50 4.96
N GLU A 97 -12.83 11.88 4.55
CA GLU A 97 -14.04 11.66 5.35
C GLU A 97 -14.78 10.40 4.84
N ASP A 98 -15.84 10.01 5.49
CA ASP A 98 -16.69 8.91 5.04
C ASP A 98 -17.61 9.36 3.91
N TYR A 99 -17.23 9.02 2.68
CA TYR A 99 -18.02 9.26 1.47
C TYR A 99 -18.95 8.09 1.09
N GLY A 100 -19.02 7.05 1.92
CA GLY A 100 -19.77 5.83 1.58
C GLY A 100 -19.11 4.96 0.51
N ALA A 101 -17.87 5.26 0.09
CA ALA A 101 -17.15 4.48 -0.91
C ALA A 101 -16.56 3.17 -0.29
N ASP A 102 -16.37 2.15 -1.13
CA ASP A 102 -15.81 0.85 -0.71
C ASP A 102 -14.30 0.89 -0.52
N ALA A 103 -13.65 1.81 -1.20
CA ALA A 103 -12.23 2.08 -1.09
C ALA A 103 -11.94 3.58 -1.15
N TYR A 104 -10.77 3.95 -0.64
CA TYR A 104 -10.25 5.31 -0.70
C TYR A 104 -8.89 5.31 -1.36
N VAL A 105 -8.62 6.29 -2.20
CA VAL A 105 -7.37 6.42 -2.95
C VAL A 105 -6.60 7.61 -2.41
N LEU A 106 -5.37 7.38 -1.93
CA LEU A 106 -4.49 8.48 -1.54
C LEU A 106 -4.11 9.30 -2.78
N SER A 107 -4.55 10.56 -2.81
CA SER A 107 -4.24 11.52 -3.87
C SER A 107 -2.73 11.63 -4.08
N ASN A 108 -2.27 11.49 -5.33
CA ASN A 108 -0.86 11.59 -5.70
C ASN A 108 0.12 10.78 -4.79
N ALA A 109 -0.28 9.57 -4.40
CA ALA A 109 0.48 8.72 -3.47
C ALA A 109 1.95 8.54 -3.87
N GLY A 110 2.26 8.48 -5.16
CA GLY A 110 3.63 8.39 -5.68
C GLY A 110 4.55 9.54 -5.23
N GLY A 111 3.99 10.72 -4.97
CA GLY A 111 4.74 11.88 -4.47
C GLY A 111 5.22 11.76 -3.01
N TYR A 112 4.68 10.81 -2.25
CA TYR A 112 5.13 10.53 -0.88
C TYR A 112 6.30 9.53 -0.83
N ALA A 113 6.63 8.88 -1.94
CA ALA A 113 7.72 7.90 -1.97
C ALA A 113 9.07 8.56 -1.63
N GLY A 114 9.79 8.01 -0.66
CA GLY A 114 11.02 8.60 -0.13
C GLY A 114 10.83 9.61 1.02
N HIS A 115 9.60 10.04 1.31
CA HIS A 115 9.28 11.04 2.33
C HIS A 115 8.56 10.40 3.52
N ALA A 116 9.31 9.81 4.45
CA ALA A 116 8.81 8.97 5.53
C ALA A 116 7.76 9.65 6.41
N GLU A 117 8.02 10.87 6.89
CA GLU A 117 7.13 11.61 7.78
C GLU A 117 5.82 11.95 7.07
N ALA A 118 5.90 12.57 5.89
CA ALA A 118 4.73 12.95 5.11
C ALA A 118 3.88 11.74 4.69
N PHE A 119 4.52 10.61 4.33
CA PHE A 119 3.82 9.38 4.01
C PHE A 119 3.02 8.82 5.20
N VAL A 120 3.68 8.70 6.37
CA VAL A 120 3.02 8.18 7.58
C VAL A 120 1.88 9.10 7.99
N GLU A 121 2.11 10.41 8.04
CA GLU A 121 1.09 11.39 8.39
C GLU A 121 -0.12 11.31 7.45
N ALA A 122 0.11 11.25 6.13
CA ALA A 122 -0.96 11.14 5.15
C ALA A 122 -1.78 9.86 5.31
N VAL A 123 -1.12 8.70 5.40
CA VAL A 123 -1.81 7.41 5.56
C VAL A 123 -2.60 7.36 6.86
N LEU A 124 -2.01 7.79 7.98
CA LEU A 124 -2.68 7.76 9.27
C LEU A 124 -3.85 8.75 9.37
N SER A 125 -3.71 9.95 8.80
CA SER A 125 -4.81 10.92 8.72
C SER A 125 -6.00 10.34 7.99
N ILE A 126 -5.77 9.76 6.81
CA ILE A 126 -6.83 9.13 6.02
C ILE A 126 -7.43 7.94 6.79
N ARG A 127 -6.61 7.04 7.31
CA ARG A 127 -7.08 5.85 8.04
C ARG A 127 -7.89 6.16 9.32
N ARG A 128 -7.69 7.34 9.91
CA ARG A 128 -8.48 7.82 11.06
C ARG A 128 -9.80 8.46 10.63
N ALA A 129 -9.90 8.94 9.39
CA ALA A 129 -11.07 9.64 8.87
C ALA A 129 -12.05 8.73 8.12
N ILE A 130 -11.55 7.65 7.49
CA ILE A 130 -12.37 6.71 6.72
C ILE A 130 -12.81 5.51 7.57
N PRO A 131 -13.90 4.81 7.21
CA PRO A 131 -14.33 3.60 7.92
C PRO A 131 -13.26 2.51 7.95
N ASP A 132 -13.17 1.80 9.07
CA ASP A 132 -12.16 0.74 9.26
C ASP A 132 -12.37 -0.48 8.35
N ASP A 133 -13.55 -0.66 7.80
CA ASP A 133 -13.93 -1.75 6.89
C ASP A 133 -13.82 -1.39 5.39
N THR A 134 -13.20 -0.25 5.06
CA THR A 134 -12.91 0.15 3.68
C THR A 134 -11.45 -0.05 3.31
N ALA A 135 -11.15 -0.27 2.02
CA ALA A 135 -9.78 -0.43 1.55
C ALA A 135 -9.07 0.93 1.35
N LEU A 136 -7.75 0.98 1.58
CA LEU A 136 -6.91 2.12 1.21
C LEU A 136 -5.99 1.75 0.05
N TYR A 137 -6.13 2.45 -1.06
CA TYR A 137 -5.33 2.30 -2.27
C TYR A 137 -4.29 3.42 -2.37
N CYS A 138 -3.02 3.04 -2.52
CA CYS A 138 -1.91 3.97 -2.74
C CYS A 138 -1.26 3.69 -4.12
N PRO A 139 -1.67 4.42 -5.18
CA PRO A 139 -1.12 4.23 -6.52
C PRO A 139 0.32 4.74 -6.66
N ALA A 140 1.08 4.14 -7.58
CA ALA A 140 2.41 4.58 -8.01
C ALA A 140 3.47 4.75 -6.90
N VAL A 141 3.34 4.01 -5.78
CA VAL A 141 4.29 4.09 -4.66
C VAL A 141 5.01 2.76 -4.41
N ALA A 142 4.40 1.63 -4.76
CA ALA A 142 4.89 0.31 -4.37
C ALA A 142 6.11 -0.16 -5.18
N THR A 143 7.04 -0.76 -4.45
CA THR A 143 8.16 -1.55 -4.95
C THR A 143 8.25 -2.85 -4.14
N PRO A 144 8.97 -3.88 -4.59
CA PRO A 144 9.16 -5.08 -3.77
C PRO A 144 9.80 -4.78 -2.40
N ALA A 145 10.71 -3.81 -2.33
CA ALA A 145 11.39 -3.46 -1.08
C ALA A 145 10.50 -2.74 -0.07
N ASN A 146 9.52 -1.94 -0.52
CA ASN A 146 8.75 -1.10 0.39
C ASN A 146 7.36 -1.64 0.73
N VAL A 147 6.78 -2.51 -0.09
CA VAL A 147 5.37 -2.89 0.01
C VAL A 147 4.97 -3.46 1.37
N ALA A 148 5.84 -4.23 2.01
CA ALA A 148 5.58 -4.76 3.36
C ALA A 148 5.38 -3.63 4.40
N THR A 149 6.22 -2.60 4.34
CA THR A 149 6.13 -1.42 5.22
C THR A 149 4.88 -0.58 4.92
N LEU A 150 4.50 -0.43 3.63
CA LEU A 150 3.26 0.24 3.23
C LEU A 150 2.03 -0.47 3.84
N MET A 151 1.98 -1.80 3.73
CA MET A 151 0.88 -2.58 4.30
C MET A 151 0.83 -2.45 5.82
N TYR A 152 1.98 -2.44 6.50
CA TYR A 152 2.03 -2.24 7.95
C TYR A 152 1.56 -0.85 8.39
N ALA A 153 1.68 0.17 7.54
CA ALA A 153 1.09 1.49 7.77
C ALA A 153 -0.45 1.51 7.63
N GLY A 154 -1.05 0.50 6.99
CA GLY A 154 -2.50 0.39 6.80
C GLY A 154 -2.97 0.53 5.35
N VAL A 155 -2.07 0.42 4.37
CA VAL A 155 -2.40 0.32 2.93
C VAL A 155 -2.87 -1.10 2.61
N ASP A 156 -3.85 -1.25 1.73
CA ASP A 156 -4.41 -2.54 1.31
C ASP A 156 -4.19 -2.85 -0.17
N LEU A 157 -4.25 -1.80 -1.01
CA LEU A 157 -4.18 -1.89 -2.45
C LEU A 157 -3.04 -1.00 -2.98
N VAL A 158 -2.33 -1.50 -3.97
CA VAL A 158 -1.25 -0.80 -4.69
C VAL A 158 -1.35 -1.10 -6.18
N ASP A 159 -0.47 -0.53 -6.99
CA ASP A 159 -0.29 -0.87 -8.40
C ASP A 159 1.17 -1.18 -8.72
N GLU A 160 1.42 -1.63 -9.94
CA GLU A 160 2.75 -1.96 -10.45
C GLU A 160 3.45 -0.78 -11.13
N LYS A 161 2.78 0.38 -11.25
CA LYS A 161 3.26 1.52 -12.06
C LYS A 161 4.67 1.95 -11.68
N ARG A 162 4.95 2.10 -10.38
CA ARG A 162 6.29 2.47 -9.92
C ARG A 162 7.33 1.38 -10.20
N ALA A 163 7.00 0.13 -9.90
CA ALA A 163 7.91 -0.99 -10.14
C ALA A 163 8.26 -1.13 -11.63
N ARG A 164 7.26 -1.05 -12.51
CA ARG A 164 7.47 -1.07 -13.97
C ARG A 164 8.26 0.14 -14.47
N ALA A 165 7.93 1.35 -14.01
CA ALA A 165 8.66 2.57 -14.38
C ALA A 165 10.15 2.44 -14.04
N ARG A 166 10.48 1.97 -12.83
CA ARG A 166 11.87 1.74 -12.42
C ARG A 166 12.58 0.73 -13.33
N GLY A 167 11.89 -0.34 -13.78
CA GLY A 167 12.45 -1.29 -14.74
C GLY A 167 12.76 -0.65 -16.10
N HIS A 168 11.86 0.19 -16.63
CA HIS A 168 12.12 0.95 -17.87
C HIS A 168 13.26 1.99 -17.70
N GLU A 169 13.47 2.50 -16.49
CA GLU A 169 14.63 3.34 -16.15
C GLU A 169 15.94 2.53 -16.06
N GLY A 170 15.87 1.19 -16.03
CA GLY A 170 17.03 0.31 -15.92
C GLY A 170 17.38 -0.08 -14.49
N PHE A 171 16.42 -0.06 -13.58
CA PHE A 171 16.61 -0.54 -12.20
C PHE A 171 15.93 -1.89 -12.00
N TYR A 172 16.73 -2.88 -11.68
CA TYR A 172 16.30 -4.22 -11.30
C TYR A 172 15.94 -4.23 -9.81
N LEU A 173 14.68 -4.48 -9.47
CA LEU A 173 14.17 -4.40 -8.11
C LEU A 173 14.11 -5.77 -7.45
N THR A 174 14.50 -5.81 -6.18
CA THR A 174 14.35 -6.97 -5.29
C THR A 174 13.64 -6.56 -4.00
N ALA A 175 13.32 -7.52 -3.15
CA ALA A 175 12.84 -7.22 -1.81
C ALA A 175 13.91 -6.49 -0.95
N ASP A 176 15.18 -6.61 -1.28
CA ASP A 176 16.29 -6.04 -0.53
C ASP A 176 16.80 -4.69 -1.10
N GLY A 177 16.18 -4.18 -2.16
CA GLY A 177 16.56 -2.91 -2.78
C GLY A 177 16.58 -2.94 -4.30
N GLU A 178 17.44 -2.14 -4.90
CA GLU A 178 17.57 -1.99 -6.36
C GLU A 178 19.03 -2.06 -6.80
N ALA A 179 19.25 -2.54 -8.03
CA ALA A 179 20.53 -2.55 -8.72
C ALA A 179 20.37 -1.98 -10.13
N PHE A 180 21.42 -1.36 -10.68
CA PHE A 180 21.39 -1.00 -12.08
C PHE A 180 21.46 -2.25 -12.94
N LEU A 181 20.62 -2.32 -13.97
CA LEU A 181 20.56 -3.44 -14.88
C LEU A 181 21.92 -3.68 -15.57
N GLU A 182 22.62 -2.61 -15.91
CA GLU A 182 23.94 -2.64 -16.56
C GLU A 182 25.07 -3.13 -15.68
N ASP A 183 24.87 -3.18 -14.36
CA ASP A 183 25.83 -3.67 -13.37
C ASP A 183 25.62 -5.16 -13.02
N LEU A 184 24.55 -5.79 -13.55
CA LEU A 184 24.24 -7.17 -13.27
C LEU A 184 25.07 -8.11 -14.16
N GLU A 185 25.77 -9.05 -13.56
CA GLU A 185 26.49 -10.13 -14.24
C GLU A 185 25.58 -11.36 -14.50
N GLU A 186 24.53 -11.52 -13.70
CA GLU A 186 23.55 -12.62 -13.79
C GLU A 186 22.16 -12.20 -13.31
N LEU A 187 21.12 -12.93 -13.68
CA LEU A 187 19.74 -12.70 -13.23
C LEU A 187 19.42 -13.61 -12.04
N PRO A 188 19.37 -13.07 -10.80
CA PRO A 188 19.21 -13.88 -9.59
C PRO A 188 17.77 -14.38 -9.37
N CYS A 189 16.79 -13.93 -10.15
CA CYS A 189 15.38 -14.27 -9.98
C CYS A 189 14.94 -15.40 -10.90
N PRO A 190 14.18 -16.41 -10.44
CA PRO A 190 13.67 -17.49 -11.26
C PRO A 190 12.37 -17.18 -12.00
N CYS A 191 11.87 -15.92 -11.99
CA CYS A 191 10.62 -15.56 -12.68
C CYS A 191 10.73 -15.73 -14.20
N GLN A 192 9.59 -15.70 -14.89
CA GLN A 192 9.57 -15.97 -16.32
C GLN A 192 10.38 -14.97 -17.14
N ALA A 193 10.35 -13.67 -16.76
CA ALA A 193 11.13 -12.65 -17.43
C ALA A 193 12.65 -12.91 -17.30
N CYS A 194 13.11 -13.49 -16.21
CA CYS A 194 14.54 -13.74 -15.94
C CYS A 194 15.06 -15.11 -16.44
N ARG A 195 14.28 -15.88 -17.22
CA ARG A 195 14.71 -17.22 -17.67
C ARG A 195 15.73 -17.21 -18.83
N GLY A 196 15.94 -16.04 -19.46
CA GLY A 196 16.88 -15.87 -20.56
C GLY A 196 18.32 -15.63 -20.06
N SER A 197 19.22 -15.33 -21.04
CA SER A 197 20.56 -14.84 -20.70
C SER A 197 20.50 -13.36 -20.35
N ILE A 198 21.44 -12.90 -19.50
CA ILE A 198 21.58 -11.48 -19.15
C ILE A 198 21.80 -10.60 -20.41
N ASP A 199 22.53 -11.08 -21.41
CA ASP A 199 22.78 -10.35 -22.66
C ASP A 199 21.53 -10.07 -23.49
N ALA A 200 20.46 -10.85 -23.30
CA ALA A 200 19.18 -10.69 -24.00
C ALA A 200 18.12 -9.98 -23.15
N PHE A 201 18.42 -9.72 -21.88
CA PHE A 201 17.49 -9.13 -20.93
C PHE A 201 17.49 -7.59 -21.05
N ASP A 202 16.39 -7.05 -21.53
CA ASP A 202 16.25 -5.62 -21.75
C ASP A 202 15.43 -4.91 -20.65
N ARG A 203 15.20 -3.60 -20.81
CA ARG A 203 14.44 -2.78 -19.86
C ARG A 203 12.96 -3.17 -19.78
N THR A 204 12.41 -3.76 -20.84
CA THR A 204 11.03 -4.28 -20.85
C THR A 204 10.93 -5.54 -20.01
N ASP A 205 11.89 -6.43 -20.16
CA ASP A 205 12.02 -7.63 -19.32
C ASP A 205 12.24 -7.26 -17.86
N CYS A 206 13.05 -6.21 -17.62
CA CYS A 206 13.28 -5.67 -16.28
C CYS A 206 11.99 -5.11 -15.65
N ALA A 207 11.18 -4.38 -16.39
CA ALA A 207 9.89 -3.90 -15.93
C ALA A 207 8.93 -5.04 -15.58
N GLU A 208 8.90 -6.11 -16.40
CA GLU A 208 8.10 -7.30 -16.11
C GLU A 208 8.63 -8.09 -14.92
N HIS A 209 9.97 -8.22 -14.79
CA HIS A 209 10.58 -8.78 -13.57
C HIS A 209 10.15 -8.02 -12.33
N ASN A 210 10.24 -6.69 -12.33
CA ASN A 210 9.90 -5.85 -11.18
C ASN A 210 8.44 -6.02 -10.77
N ALA A 211 7.52 -6.13 -11.73
CA ALA A 211 6.12 -6.42 -11.46
C ALA A 211 5.94 -7.82 -10.83
N ASN A 212 6.61 -8.84 -11.37
CA ASN A 212 6.59 -10.19 -10.82
C ASN A 212 7.17 -10.26 -9.41
N ALA A 213 8.25 -9.52 -9.13
CA ALA A 213 8.85 -9.42 -7.82
C ALA A 213 7.90 -8.76 -6.80
N LEU A 214 7.18 -7.70 -7.21
CA LEU A 214 6.17 -7.05 -6.37
C LEU A 214 5.00 -7.99 -6.05
N ARG A 215 4.47 -8.72 -7.06
CA ARG A 215 3.41 -9.72 -6.83
C ARG A 215 3.85 -10.83 -5.88
N ALA A 216 5.07 -11.31 -6.03
CA ALA A 216 5.64 -12.33 -5.14
C ALA A 216 5.77 -11.82 -3.70
N GLU A 217 6.17 -10.56 -3.53
CA GLU A 217 6.29 -9.93 -2.23
C GLU A 217 4.92 -9.70 -1.58
N LEU A 218 3.91 -9.25 -2.31
CA LEU A 218 2.54 -9.16 -1.83
C LEU A 218 2.00 -10.52 -1.35
N ALA A 219 2.30 -11.60 -2.05
CA ALA A 219 1.93 -12.94 -1.63
C ALA A 219 2.63 -13.34 -0.31
N ARG A 220 3.91 -12.98 -0.14
CA ARG A 220 4.66 -13.18 1.11
C ARG A 220 4.05 -12.36 2.25
N VAL A 221 3.74 -11.10 2.01
CA VAL A 221 3.09 -10.20 3.00
C VAL A 221 1.77 -10.78 3.48
N ARG A 222 0.89 -11.26 2.58
CA ARG A 222 -0.36 -11.95 2.98
C ARG A 222 -0.11 -13.12 3.91
N GLY A 223 0.89 -13.96 3.60
CA GLY A 223 1.28 -15.07 4.48
C GLY A 223 1.75 -14.57 5.85
N ARG A 224 2.59 -13.53 5.88
CA ARG A 224 3.10 -12.95 7.14
C ARG A 224 2.00 -12.33 8.01
N ILE A 225 1.00 -11.68 7.40
CA ILE A 225 -0.16 -11.17 8.14
C ILE A 225 -0.94 -12.33 8.78
N THR A 226 -1.23 -13.40 8.02
CA THR A 226 -1.95 -14.58 8.56
C THR A 226 -1.19 -15.26 9.71
N GLU A 227 0.13 -15.31 9.61
CA GLU A 227 0.99 -15.84 10.66
C GLU A 227 1.14 -14.90 11.86
N GLY A 228 0.74 -13.62 11.75
CA GLY A 228 1.02 -12.57 12.73
C GLY A 228 2.53 -12.28 12.84
N ARG A 229 3.27 -12.35 11.74
CA ARG A 229 4.73 -12.18 11.66
C ARG A 229 5.18 -11.09 10.70
N LEU A 230 4.28 -10.22 10.28
CA LEU A 230 4.65 -9.13 9.39
C LEU A 230 5.61 -8.17 10.07
N ARG A 231 5.36 -7.83 11.35
CA ARG A 231 6.26 -6.97 12.13
C ARG A 231 7.68 -7.56 12.22
N ASP A 232 7.81 -8.87 12.47
CA ASP A 232 9.10 -9.54 12.50
C ASP A 232 9.85 -9.40 11.16
N TYR A 233 9.10 -9.49 10.06
CA TYR A 233 9.63 -9.39 8.71
C TYR A 233 10.12 -7.97 8.39
N ILE A 234 9.31 -6.94 8.65
CA ILE A 234 9.66 -5.56 8.32
C ILE A 234 10.78 -4.99 9.20
N GLU A 235 11.00 -5.50 10.42
CA GLU A 235 12.15 -5.10 11.24
C GLU A 235 13.50 -5.39 10.55
N GLY A 236 13.57 -6.45 9.74
CA GLY A 236 14.70 -6.72 8.86
C GLY A 236 14.63 -5.89 7.56
N GLN A 237 13.50 -5.96 6.89
CA GLN A 237 13.30 -5.42 5.55
C GLN A 237 13.48 -3.89 5.48
N ALA A 238 12.96 -3.17 6.47
CA ALA A 238 13.07 -1.70 6.50
C ALA A 238 14.52 -1.17 6.60
N ARG A 239 15.51 -2.03 6.85
CA ARG A 239 16.91 -1.62 6.99
C ARG A 239 17.66 -1.51 5.67
N HIS A 240 17.08 -2.00 4.59
CA HIS A 240 17.70 -1.93 3.26
C HIS A 240 17.62 -0.53 2.64
N GLU A 241 16.65 0.29 3.06
CA GLU A 241 16.51 1.67 2.57
C GLU A 241 16.33 2.65 3.74
N ALA A 242 16.98 3.82 3.66
CA ALA A 242 16.95 4.82 4.72
C ALA A 242 15.53 5.34 5.02
N TRP A 243 14.74 5.59 3.96
CA TRP A 243 13.38 6.09 4.14
C TRP A 243 12.43 5.04 4.72
N LEU A 244 12.64 3.73 4.45
CA LEU A 244 11.87 2.64 5.04
C LEU A 244 12.18 2.52 6.53
N THR A 245 13.47 2.60 6.93
CA THR A 245 13.84 2.67 8.34
C THR A 245 13.19 3.85 9.04
N ALA A 246 13.17 5.02 8.40
CA ALA A 246 12.54 6.23 8.95
C ALA A 246 11.02 6.06 9.06
N THR A 247 10.36 5.52 8.02
CA THR A 247 8.92 5.23 8.02
C THR A 247 8.55 4.26 9.13
N PHE A 248 9.27 3.17 9.25
CA PHE A 248 9.05 2.17 10.28
C PHE A 248 9.16 2.75 11.69
N ARG A 249 10.22 3.56 11.96
CA ARG A 249 10.41 4.22 13.26
C ARG A 249 9.39 5.32 13.51
N ARG A 250 8.92 6.00 12.47
CA ARG A 250 7.84 6.98 12.61
C ARG A 250 6.52 6.32 12.98
N LEU A 251 6.21 5.15 12.39
CA LEU A 251 5.05 4.32 12.78
C LEU A 251 5.14 3.87 14.25
N ASP A 252 6.34 3.53 14.74
CA ASP A 252 6.54 3.18 16.16
C ASP A 252 6.26 4.35 17.12
N GLN A 253 6.39 5.60 16.66
CA GLN A 253 6.02 6.78 17.44
C GLN A 253 4.50 7.00 17.49
N GLU A 254 3.76 6.47 16.53
CA GLU A 254 2.30 6.46 16.49
C GLU A 254 1.72 5.24 17.24
N TYR A 255 2.23 5.02 18.46
CA TYR A 255 1.90 3.83 19.28
C TYR A 255 0.40 3.58 19.38
N GLY A 256 -0.41 4.58 19.70
CA GLY A 256 -1.86 4.43 19.84
C GLY A 256 -2.54 3.88 18.59
N TYR A 257 -2.13 4.36 17.40
CA TYR A 257 -2.67 3.88 16.13
C TYR A 257 -2.35 2.40 15.88
N ILE A 258 -1.10 1.99 16.12
CA ILE A 258 -0.67 0.60 15.93
C ILE A 258 -1.25 -0.30 17.02
N GLU A 259 -1.28 0.18 18.27
CA GLU A 259 -1.78 -0.56 19.44
C GLU A 259 -3.26 -0.92 19.30
N GLU A 260 -4.13 0.02 18.94
CA GLU A 260 -5.56 -0.18 18.70
C GLU A 260 -5.83 -1.28 17.66
N ARG A 261 -4.93 -1.42 16.67
CA ARG A 261 -5.04 -2.35 15.54
C ARG A 261 -4.28 -3.67 15.73
N THR A 262 -3.49 -3.76 16.81
CA THR A 262 -2.74 -4.98 17.13
C THR A 262 -3.61 -5.95 17.92
N PRO A 263 -3.87 -7.17 17.44
CA PRO A 263 -4.62 -8.18 18.16
C PRO A 263 -4.06 -8.43 19.57
N VAL A 264 -4.95 -8.58 20.55
CA VAL A 264 -4.56 -8.88 21.94
C VAL A 264 -4.00 -10.30 22.05
N PHE A 265 -4.49 -11.20 21.21
CA PHE A 265 -4.05 -12.60 21.18
C PHE A 265 -3.18 -12.84 19.94
N ARG A 266 -2.02 -13.45 20.17
CA ARG A 266 -1.09 -13.87 19.14
C ARG A 266 -0.95 -15.40 19.15
N ARG A 267 -0.99 -16.01 17.97
CA ARG A 267 -0.87 -17.47 17.82
C ARG A 267 0.58 -17.94 17.86
N ASN A 268 1.50 -17.11 17.40
CA ASN A 268 2.91 -17.45 17.23
C ASN A 268 3.78 -16.73 18.26
N GLU A 269 4.99 -17.25 18.44
CA GLU A 269 6.03 -16.66 19.27
C GLU A 269 6.35 -15.23 18.80
N LEU A 270 6.74 -14.37 19.73
CA LEU A 270 7.21 -13.03 19.46
C LEU A 270 8.72 -13.07 19.27
N LEU A 271 9.21 -12.62 18.12
CA LEU A 271 10.62 -12.50 17.85
C LEU A 271 11.09 -11.08 18.22
N ALA A 272 11.96 -10.98 19.20
CA ALA A 272 12.66 -9.73 19.54
C ALA A 272 14.06 -9.78 18.93
N ALA A 273 14.20 -9.29 17.69
CA ALA A 273 15.44 -9.39 16.93
C ALA A 273 16.33 -8.15 17.05
N THR A 274 15.74 -7.00 17.40
CA THR A 274 16.43 -5.70 17.43
C THR A 274 15.92 -4.85 18.59
N ASP A 275 16.58 -3.73 18.87
CA ASP A 275 16.10 -2.74 19.86
C ASP A 275 14.74 -2.13 19.49
N ASP A 276 14.42 -2.06 18.19
CA ASP A 276 13.12 -1.60 17.73
C ASP A 276 11.98 -2.56 18.14
N SER A 277 12.29 -3.84 18.38
CA SER A 277 11.32 -4.82 18.89
C SER A 277 10.75 -4.45 20.26
N LEU A 278 11.49 -3.70 21.08
CA LEU A 278 11.03 -3.24 22.39
C LEU A 278 9.87 -2.25 22.32
N ARG A 279 9.64 -1.64 21.14
CA ARG A 279 8.54 -0.70 20.89
C ARG A 279 7.25 -1.36 20.42
N ARG A 280 7.25 -2.70 20.30
CA ARG A 280 6.07 -3.46 19.87
C ARG A 280 4.92 -3.31 20.88
N PRO A 281 3.68 -3.16 20.42
CA PRO A 281 2.53 -3.08 21.31
C PRO A 281 2.41 -4.26 22.28
N GLU A 282 2.77 -5.46 21.84
CA GLU A 282 2.70 -6.68 22.66
C GLU A 282 3.69 -6.61 23.84
N ILE A 283 4.89 -6.07 23.61
CA ILE A 283 5.92 -5.90 24.67
C ILE A 283 5.52 -4.76 25.61
N GLN A 284 5.07 -3.64 25.08
CA GLN A 284 4.63 -2.50 25.90
C GLN A 284 3.43 -2.88 26.78
N ARG A 285 2.41 -3.56 26.21
CA ARG A 285 1.27 -4.09 26.99
C ARG A 285 1.69 -5.04 28.11
N PHE A 286 2.76 -5.82 27.90
CA PHE A 286 3.30 -6.68 28.96
C PHE A 286 4.01 -5.85 30.03
N ALA A 287 4.85 -4.90 29.65
CA ALA A 287 5.57 -4.04 30.59
C ALA A 287 4.63 -3.20 31.45
N ASP A 288 3.51 -2.71 30.92
CA ASP A 288 2.50 -1.94 31.65
C ASP A 288 1.71 -2.77 32.70
N ARG A 289 1.80 -4.10 32.65
CA ARG A 289 1.11 -5.03 33.56
C ARG A 289 1.99 -5.55 34.70
N VAL A 290 3.29 -5.32 34.64
CA VAL A 290 4.29 -5.78 35.60
C VAL A 290 4.72 -4.64 36.51
#